data_fa5b69f456fee7e843aa02da645955dd
#
_entry.id   fa5b69f456fee7e843aa02da645955dd
#
_cell.length_a   1.000
_cell.length_b   1.000
_cell.length_c   1.000
_cell.angle_alpha   90.00
_cell.angle_beta   90.00
_cell.angle_gamma   90.00
#
_symmetry.space_group_name_H-M   'P 1'
#
loop_
_entity.id
_entity.type
_entity.pdbx_description
1 polymer ?
#
loop_
_entity_poly.entity_id
_entity_poly.type
_entity_poly.pdbx_seq_one_letter_code
_entity_poly.pdbx_strand_id
1 'polypeptide(L)'
;MSQPDCQRAAIKASEVLIQYGICTAPVDPLPVLKTWPGVFVVSFAEMSEHLGMDRQHLVSICGDDNQDAVTSVHLDGDSVRYIVAYNQQLPFQIVKRALARELGHIVLGHDGTRPEDVRNEEARCFAHHFLCPRALIHSIQASNLRLTTELLGNMTGFYDLCLSCVRKTPGVVVPAELNRKVRDQFYPYFQNLFEFQRFASQKDTSALADLGTYMDNYVE
;
A
#
# COMPACT_ATOMS: atom_id res chain seq x y z
N MET A 1 -10.04 -13.54 24.68
CA MET A 1 -10.18 -12.88 23.36
C MET A 1 -8.81 -12.86 22.72
N SER A 2 -8.67 -13.34 21.47
CA SER A 2 -7.40 -13.26 20.75
C SER A 2 -7.08 -11.80 20.43
N GLN A 3 -5.86 -11.37 20.72
CA GLN A 3 -5.40 -10.02 20.35
C GLN A 3 -4.89 -10.00 18.90
N PRO A 4 -4.99 -8.85 18.18
CA PRO A 4 -4.43 -8.68 16.85
C PRO A 4 -2.91 -8.84 16.86
N ASP A 5 -2.36 -9.59 15.92
CA ASP A 5 -0.92 -9.75 15.75
C ASP A 5 -0.35 -8.73 14.76
N CYS A 6 -0.32 -7.47 15.18
CA CYS A 6 0.27 -6.38 14.39
C CYS A 6 1.78 -6.56 14.16
N GLN A 7 2.47 -7.29 15.01
CA GLN A 7 3.88 -7.63 14.84
C GLN A 7 4.08 -8.51 13.60
N ARG A 8 3.31 -9.60 13.48
CA ARG A 8 3.31 -10.48 12.31
C ARG A 8 2.90 -9.71 11.05
N ALA A 9 1.89 -8.87 11.13
CA ALA A 9 1.40 -8.07 10.02
C ALA A 9 2.49 -7.13 9.47
N ALA A 10 3.23 -6.44 10.33
CA ALA A 10 4.33 -5.55 9.95
C ALA A 10 5.51 -6.30 9.31
N ILE A 11 5.85 -7.47 9.83
CA ILE A 11 6.89 -8.34 9.26
C ILE A 11 6.47 -8.79 7.86
N LYS A 12 5.25 -9.29 7.70
CA LYS A 12 4.71 -9.74 6.41
C LYS A 12 4.64 -8.62 5.37
N ALA A 13 4.26 -7.41 5.76
CA ALA A 13 4.30 -6.24 4.89
C ALA A 13 5.73 -5.97 4.36
N SER A 14 6.73 -6.03 5.23
CA SER A 14 8.14 -5.84 4.85
C SER A 14 8.65 -6.95 3.93
N GLU A 15 8.25 -8.20 4.17
CA GLU A 15 8.57 -9.34 3.31
C GLU A 15 8.01 -9.17 1.90
N VAL A 16 6.75 -8.73 1.78
CA VAL A 16 6.11 -8.46 0.48
C VAL A 16 6.81 -7.33 -0.27
N LEU A 17 7.15 -6.22 0.41
CA LEU A 17 7.91 -5.12 -0.20
C LEU A 17 9.23 -5.62 -0.82
N ILE A 18 9.95 -6.47 -0.10
CA ILE A 18 11.21 -7.04 -0.57
C ILE A 18 11.00 -8.03 -1.72
N GLN A 19 10.04 -8.95 -1.56
CA GLN A 19 9.75 -9.99 -2.53
C GLN A 19 9.37 -9.41 -3.90
N TYR A 20 8.59 -8.34 -3.91
CA TYR A 20 8.12 -7.68 -5.14
C TYR A 20 9.03 -6.55 -5.62
N GLY A 21 10.17 -6.34 -4.97
CA GLY A 21 11.15 -5.32 -5.38
C GLY A 21 10.62 -3.89 -5.36
N ILE A 22 9.66 -3.58 -4.46
CA ILE A 22 9.03 -2.26 -4.40
C ILE A 22 10.02 -1.25 -3.85
N CYS A 23 10.50 -0.35 -4.71
CA CYS A 23 11.57 0.59 -4.40
C CYS A 23 11.19 2.07 -4.61
N THR A 24 9.94 2.36 -4.98
CA THR A 24 9.44 3.72 -5.23
C THR A 24 8.29 4.09 -4.31
N ALA A 25 8.08 5.39 -4.12
CA ALA A 25 6.95 5.92 -3.36
C ALA A 25 6.15 6.92 -4.24
N PRO A 26 4.83 6.98 -4.11
CA PRO A 26 3.99 6.23 -3.17
C PRO A 26 3.85 4.75 -3.55
N VAL A 27 3.87 3.87 -2.55
CA VAL A 27 3.70 2.43 -2.74
C VAL A 27 2.32 2.12 -3.32
N ASP A 28 2.27 1.26 -4.35
CA ASP A 28 1.02 0.82 -4.98
C ASP A 28 0.77 -0.67 -4.75
N PRO A 29 -0.33 -1.08 -4.10
CA PRO A 29 -0.67 -2.48 -3.88
C PRO A 29 -1.23 -3.17 -5.13
N LEU A 30 -1.75 -2.43 -6.11
CA LEU A 30 -2.46 -2.99 -7.25
C LEU A 30 -1.59 -3.92 -8.11
N PRO A 31 -0.35 -3.57 -8.49
CA PRO A 31 0.53 -4.47 -9.22
C PRO A 31 0.83 -5.77 -8.45
N VAL A 32 1.00 -5.68 -7.13
CA VAL A 32 1.23 -6.85 -6.27
C VAL A 32 0.03 -7.77 -6.30
N LEU A 33 -1.18 -7.24 -6.09
CA LEU A 33 -2.42 -8.02 -6.13
C LEU A 33 -2.63 -8.68 -7.50
N LYS A 34 -2.39 -7.97 -8.60
CA LYS A 34 -2.55 -8.50 -9.97
C LYS A 34 -1.58 -9.66 -10.29
N THR A 35 -0.44 -9.70 -9.63
CA THR A 35 0.58 -10.75 -9.83
C THR A 35 0.58 -11.82 -8.73
N TRP A 36 -0.24 -11.65 -7.69
CA TRP A 36 -0.34 -12.63 -6.60
C TRP A 36 -1.04 -13.90 -7.09
N PRO A 37 -0.46 -15.08 -6.83
CA PRO A 37 -1.04 -16.35 -7.27
C PRO A 37 -2.48 -16.54 -6.76
N GLY A 38 -3.40 -16.87 -7.68
CA GLY A 38 -4.80 -17.13 -7.34
C GLY A 38 -5.63 -15.89 -7.01
N VAL A 39 -5.12 -14.68 -7.24
CA VAL A 39 -5.85 -13.43 -7.02
C VAL A 39 -6.33 -12.84 -8.34
N PHE A 40 -7.61 -12.50 -8.40
CA PHE A 40 -8.25 -11.74 -9.48
C PHE A 40 -8.69 -10.39 -8.94
N VAL A 41 -8.25 -9.32 -9.59
CA VAL A 41 -8.59 -7.96 -9.19
C VAL A 41 -9.50 -7.34 -10.22
N VAL A 42 -10.65 -6.85 -9.79
CA VAL A 42 -11.67 -6.23 -10.64
C VAL A 42 -12.20 -4.95 -10.01
N SER A 43 -12.58 -3.97 -10.82
CA SER A 43 -13.32 -2.83 -10.31
C SER A 43 -14.80 -3.20 -10.11
N PHE A 44 -15.53 -2.42 -9.30
CA PHE A 44 -16.98 -2.61 -9.17
C PHE A 44 -17.72 -2.39 -10.50
N ALA A 45 -17.19 -1.56 -11.40
CA ALA A 45 -17.78 -1.39 -12.73
C ALA A 45 -17.63 -2.64 -13.59
N GLU A 46 -16.40 -3.20 -13.67
CA GLU A 46 -16.15 -4.45 -14.40
C GLU A 46 -16.98 -5.61 -13.81
N MET A 47 -17.08 -5.70 -12.48
CA MET A 47 -17.87 -6.73 -11.83
C MET A 47 -19.37 -6.57 -12.11
N SER A 48 -19.89 -5.33 -12.10
CA SER A 48 -21.27 -4.99 -12.45
C SER A 48 -21.60 -5.41 -13.89
N GLU A 49 -20.74 -5.10 -14.83
CA GLU A 49 -20.88 -5.46 -16.22
C GLU A 49 -20.91 -6.98 -16.41
N HIS A 50 -19.98 -7.71 -15.79
CA HIS A 50 -19.89 -9.18 -15.91
C HIS A 50 -21.06 -9.92 -15.27
N LEU A 51 -21.60 -9.41 -14.17
CA LEU A 51 -22.70 -10.05 -13.43
C LEU A 51 -24.08 -9.54 -13.85
N GLY A 52 -24.15 -8.49 -14.66
CA GLY A 52 -25.39 -7.83 -15.00
C GLY A 52 -26.13 -7.24 -13.79
N MET A 53 -25.38 -6.93 -12.73
CA MET A 53 -25.89 -6.34 -11.48
C MET A 53 -25.63 -4.85 -11.46
N ASP A 54 -26.57 -4.07 -10.90
CA ASP A 54 -26.29 -2.68 -10.63
C ASP A 54 -25.27 -2.52 -9.49
N ARG A 55 -24.57 -1.39 -9.49
CA ARG A 55 -23.50 -1.11 -8.54
C ARG A 55 -24.00 -1.02 -7.09
N GLN A 56 -25.23 -0.49 -6.85
CA GLN A 56 -25.75 -0.37 -5.50
C GLN A 56 -26.01 -1.75 -4.89
N HIS A 57 -26.45 -2.69 -5.72
CA HIS A 57 -26.64 -4.06 -5.31
C HIS A 57 -25.32 -4.75 -4.97
N LEU A 58 -24.26 -4.52 -5.78
CA LEU A 58 -22.90 -5.03 -5.47
C LEU A 58 -22.38 -4.48 -4.15
N VAL A 59 -22.50 -3.19 -3.92
CA VAL A 59 -22.09 -2.55 -2.67
C VAL A 59 -22.85 -3.13 -1.47
N SER A 60 -24.15 -3.40 -1.61
CA SER A 60 -24.96 -3.99 -0.54
C SER A 60 -24.57 -5.43 -0.20
N ILE A 61 -24.11 -6.19 -1.19
CA ILE A 61 -23.61 -7.57 -0.99
C ILE A 61 -22.23 -7.57 -0.31
N CYS A 62 -21.41 -6.55 -0.61
CA CYS A 62 -20.06 -6.44 -0.07
C CYS A 62 -19.99 -5.96 1.40
N GLY A 63 -21.14 -5.57 1.99
CA GLY A 63 -21.25 -5.13 3.38
C GLY A 63 -21.05 -3.61 3.57
N ASP A 64 -21.81 -3.03 4.50
CA ASP A 64 -21.95 -1.58 4.63
C ASP A 64 -20.69 -0.79 4.98
N ASP A 65 -19.76 -1.38 5.72
CA ASP A 65 -18.57 -0.68 6.24
C ASP A 65 -17.36 -0.74 5.29
N ASN A 66 -17.44 -1.51 4.20
CA ASN A 66 -16.35 -1.75 3.26
C ASN A 66 -16.67 -1.37 1.81
N GLN A 67 -17.29 -0.21 1.61
CA GLN A 67 -17.61 0.32 0.27
C GLN A 67 -16.37 0.60 -0.61
N ASP A 68 -15.17 0.56 -0.03
CA ASP A 68 -13.93 0.89 -0.71
C ASP A 68 -13.37 -0.29 -1.51
N ALA A 69 -13.30 -1.47 -0.89
CA ALA A 69 -12.88 -2.73 -1.49
C ALA A 69 -13.34 -3.92 -0.65
N VAL A 70 -13.41 -5.10 -1.28
CA VAL A 70 -13.78 -6.37 -0.64
C VAL A 70 -13.03 -7.53 -1.28
N THR A 71 -12.66 -8.51 -0.46
CA THR A 71 -12.11 -9.79 -0.92
C THR A 71 -13.10 -10.92 -0.66
N SER A 72 -13.50 -11.62 -1.70
CA SER A 72 -14.18 -12.90 -1.58
C SER A 72 -13.22 -14.06 -1.81
N VAL A 73 -13.41 -15.14 -1.02
CA VAL A 73 -12.58 -16.33 -1.04
C VAL A 73 -13.39 -17.47 -1.65
N HIS A 74 -12.83 -18.11 -2.66
CA HIS A 74 -13.43 -19.24 -3.36
C HIS A 74 -12.52 -20.45 -3.26
N LEU A 75 -13.09 -21.58 -2.86
CA LEU A 75 -12.41 -22.87 -2.86
C LEU A 75 -12.70 -23.60 -4.18
N ASP A 76 -11.66 -23.95 -4.91
CA ASP A 76 -11.73 -24.71 -6.17
C ASP A 76 -10.85 -25.95 -6.02
N GLY A 77 -11.45 -27.04 -5.53
CA GLY A 77 -10.73 -28.22 -5.08
C GLY A 77 -9.76 -27.89 -3.94
N ASP A 78 -8.48 -28.19 -4.14
CA ASP A 78 -7.41 -27.87 -3.19
C ASP A 78 -6.84 -26.46 -3.37
N SER A 79 -7.35 -25.69 -4.33
CA SER A 79 -6.88 -24.34 -4.64
C SER A 79 -7.76 -23.26 -4.01
N VAL A 80 -7.13 -22.26 -3.43
CA VAL A 80 -7.81 -21.04 -2.94
C VAL A 80 -7.70 -19.97 -3.97
N ARG A 81 -8.82 -19.38 -4.37
CA ARG A 81 -8.88 -18.22 -5.26
C ARG A 81 -9.48 -17.04 -4.51
N TYR A 82 -8.93 -15.86 -4.79
CA TYR A 82 -9.40 -14.61 -4.22
C TYR A 82 -9.91 -13.71 -5.33
N ILE A 83 -11.07 -13.10 -5.14
CA ILE A 83 -11.58 -12.03 -5.99
C ILE A 83 -11.56 -10.75 -5.15
N VAL A 84 -10.72 -9.81 -5.54
CA VAL A 84 -10.62 -8.49 -4.92
C VAL A 84 -11.37 -7.49 -5.78
N ALA A 85 -12.51 -7.04 -5.31
CA ALA A 85 -13.31 -6.00 -5.97
C ALA A 85 -13.10 -4.66 -5.28
N TYR A 86 -12.95 -3.56 -6.06
CA TYR A 86 -12.68 -2.25 -5.50
C TYR A 86 -13.51 -1.15 -6.18
N ASN A 87 -13.74 -0.08 -5.44
CA ASN A 87 -14.50 1.08 -5.89
C ASN A 87 -13.58 2.08 -6.61
N GLN A 88 -13.48 1.98 -7.94
CA GLN A 88 -12.65 2.85 -8.77
C GLN A 88 -13.11 4.33 -8.82
N GLN A 89 -14.28 4.66 -8.27
CA GLN A 89 -14.78 6.04 -8.22
C GLN A 89 -14.28 6.82 -7.01
N LEU A 90 -13.69 6.14 -6.05
CA LEU A 90 -13.11 6.79 -4.88
C LEU A 90 -11.76 7.45 -5.22
N PRO A 91 -11.36 8.46 -4.43
CA PRO A 91 -10.03 9.04 -4.56
C PRO A 91 -8.95 7.96 -4.51
N PHE A 92 -7.94 8.09 -5.38
CA PHE A 92 -6.89 7.10 -5.56
C PHE A 92 -6.20 6.66 -4.25
N GLN A 93 -6.01 7.59 -3.30
CA GLN A 93 -5.44 7.28 -1.99
C GLN A 93 -6.33 6.33 -1.18
N ILE A 94 -7.66 6.54 -1.22
CA ILE A 94 -8.62 5.66 -0.52
C ILE A 94 -8.57 4.27 -1.14
N VAL A 95 -8.59 4.18 -2.48
CA VAL A 95 -8.49 2.90 -3.20
C VAL A 95 -7.19 2.17 -2.83
N LYS A 96 -6.05 2.86 -2.84
CA LYS A 96 -4.77 2.24 -2.45
C LYS A 96 -4.79 1.68 -1.03
N ARG A 97 -5.34 2.43 -0.07
CA ARG A 97 -5.44 1.97 1.31
C ARG A 97 -6.36 0.75 1.44
N ALA A 98 -7.48 0.77 0.75
CA ALA A 98 -8.40 -0.36 0.70
C ALA A 98 -7.72 -1.60 0.11
N LEU A 99 -7.11 -1.48 -1.08
CA LEU A 99 -6.39 -2.57 -1.73
C LEU A 99 -5.22 -3.11 -0.89
N ALA A 100 -4.50 -2.24 -0.18
CA ALA A 100 -3.44 -2.68 0.74
C ALA A 100 -3.99 -3.47 1.93
N ARG A 101 -5.20 -3.14 2.41
CA ARG A 101 -5.89 -3.91 3.46
C ARG A 101 -6.34 -5.27 2.93
N GLU A 102 -6.90 -5.34 1.73
CA GLU A 102 -7.29 -6.60 1.10
C GLU A 102 -6.07 -7.49 0.83
N LEU A 103 -4.95 -6.92 0.37
CA LEU A 103 -3.67 -7.63 0.28
C LEU A 103 -3.25 -8.18 1.65
N GLY A 104 -3.45 -7.40 2.71
CA GLY A 104 -3.18 -7.82 4.09
C GLY A 104 -4.01 -9.05 4.49
N HIS A 105 -5.31 -9.10 4.17
CA HIS A 105 -6.14 -10.27 4.43
C HIS A 105 -5.61 -11.52 3.72
N ILE A 106 -5.20 -11.40 2.46
CA ILE A 106 -4.66 -12.50 1.66
C ILE A 106 -3.31 -12.99 2.23
N VAL A 107 -2.37 -12.07 2.46
CA VAL A 107 -1.01 -12.39 2.93
C VAL A 107 -1.01 -13.00 4.32
N LEU A 108 -1.93 -12.57 5.18
CA LEU A 108 -2.08 -13.08 6.55
C LEU A 108 -2.89 -14.38 6.62
N GLY A 109 -3.50 -14.80 5.50
CA GLY A 109 -4.28 -16.03 5.42
C GLY A 109 -5.56 -15.96 6.25
N HIS A 110 -6.29 -14.85 6.18
CA HIS A 110 -7.54 -14.67 6.91
C HIS A 110 -8.66 -15.51 6.26
N ASP A 111 -9.06 -16.60 6.93
CA ASP A 111 -10.02 -17.58 6.45
C ASP A 111 -11.39 -17.54 7.14
N GLY A 112 -11.62 -16.57 8.01
CA GLY A 112 -12.85 -16.42 8.77
C GLY A 112 -12.89 -17.19 10.10
N THR A 113 -11.88 -17.98 10.44
CA THR A 113 -11.82 -18.72 11.72
C THR A 113 -11.55 -17.82 12.93
N ARG A 114 -10.90 -16.66 12.70
CA ARG A 114 -10.64 -15.66 13.74
C ARG A 114 -11.73 -14.58 13.74
N PRO A 115 -11.97 -13.91 14.89
CA PRO A 115 -12.91 -12.80 14.97
C PRO A 115 -12.63 -11.73 13.92
N GLU A 116 -13.68 -11.15 13.37
CA GLU A 116 -13.57 -10.19 12.26
C GLU A 116 -12.83 -8.93 12.65
N ASP A 117 -13.09 -8.38 13.84
CA ASP A 117 -12.41 -7.22 14.39
C ASP A 117 -10.89 -7.43 14.50
N VAL A 118 -10.47 -8.64 14.91
CA VAL A 118 -9.05 -9.01 14.98
C VAL A 118 -8.43 -9.07 13.57
N ARG A 119 -9.11 -9.71 12.61
CA ARG A 119 -8.63 -9.82 11.22
C ARG A 119 -8.52 -8.44 10.57
N ASN A 120 -9.52 -7.59 10.77
CA ASN A 120 -9.55 -6.23 10.24
C ASN A 120 -8.43 -5.38 10.83
N GLU A 121 -8.14 -5.51 12.13
CA GLU A 121 -7.03 -4.80 12.76
C GLU A 121 -5.66 -5.27 12.24
N GLU A 122 -5.46 -6.57 12.08
CA GLU A 122 -4.24 -7.13 11.48
C GLU A 122 -4.04 -6.67 10.04
N ALA A 123 -5.09 -6.69 9.21
CA ALA A 123 -5.06 -6.21 7.83
C ALA A 123 -4.77 -4.70 7.77
N ARG A 124 -5.30 -3.91 8.71
CA ARG A 124 -5.00 -2.49 8.85
C ARG A 124 -3.54 -2.26 9.24
N CYS A 125 -3.01 -3.03 10.19
CA CYS A 125 -1.59 -2.99 10.56
C CYS A 125 -0.68 -3.33 9.36
N PHE A 126 -1.04 -4.36 8.59
CA PHE A 126 -0.33 -4.72 7.36
C PHE A 126 -0.33 -3.55 6.37
N ALA A 127 -1.51 -2.99 6.04
CA ALA A 127 -1.64 -1.89 5.10
C ALA A 127 -0.81 -0.67 5.50
N HIS A 128 -0.79 -0.32 6.79
CA HIS A 128 0.04 0.76 7.30
C HIS A 128 1.53 0.52 7.05
N HIS A 129 2.03 -0.67 7.40
CA HIS A 129 3.45 -1.00 7.24
C HIS A 129 3.85 -1.25 5.79
N PHE A 130 2.90 -1.63 4.92
CA PHE A 130 3.11 -1.79 3.49
C PHE A 130 3.19 -0.44 2.77
N LEU A 131 2.22 0.45 3.01
CA LEU A 131 2.15 1.75 2.34
C LEU A 131 3.18 2.76 2.86
N CYS A 132 3.53 2.68 4.15
CA CYS A 132 4.48 3.57 4.79
C CYS A 132 5.38 2.81 5.79
N PRO A 133 6.29 1.96 5.29
CA PRO A 133 7.20 1.25 6.16
C PRO A 133 8.12 2.23 6.90
N ARG A 134 8.40 1.94 8.16
CA ARG A 134 9.29 2.78 8.96
C ARG A 134 10.68 2.94 8.34
N ALA A 135 11.15 1.89 7.67
CA ALA A 135 12.40 1.89 6.92
C ALA A 135 12.44 2.97 5.82
N LEU A 136 11.30 3.34 5.24
CA LEU A 136 11.17 4.43 4.26
C LEU A 136 11.56 5.78 4.87
N ILE A 137 11.15 6.05 6.11
CA ILE A 137 11.53 7.27 6.84
C ILE A 137 13.05 7.31 7.04
N HIS A 138 13.66 6.19 7.39
CA HIS A 138 15.12 6.09 7.52
C HIS A 138 15.84 6.28 6.18
N SER A 139 15.26 5.81 5.06
CA SER A 139 15.81 6.05 3.72
C SER A 139 15.79 7.54 3.34
N ILE A 140 14.68 8.23 3.63
CA ILE A 140 14.55 9.67 3.42
C ILE A 140 15.62 10.42 4.22
N GLN A 141 15.77 10.10 5.51
CA GLN A 141 16.75 10.73 6.37
C GLN A 141 18.21 10.46 5.91
N ALA A 142 18.50 9.22 5.51
CA ALA A 142 19.81 8.82 4.99
C ALA A 142 20.15 9.51 3.66
N SER A 143 19.14 9.91 2.88
CA SER A 143 19.31 10.65 1.62
C SER A 143 19.44 12.17 1.81
N ASN A 144 19.57 12.65 3.06
CA ASN A 144 19.63 14.08 3.41
C ASN A 144 18.39 14.90 3.01
N LEU A 145 17.28 14.26 2.67
CA LEU A 145 16.02 14.93 2.47
C LEU A 145 15.48 15.44 3.79
N ARG A 146 15.01 16.69 3.80
CA ARG A 146 14.34 17.24 4.99
C ARG A 146 12.98 16.55 5.13
N LEU A 147 12.82 15.81 6.24
CA LEU A 147 11.56 15.17 6.58
C LEU A 147 10.52 16.23 6.98
N THR A 148 9.60 16.54 6.06
CA THR A 148 8.45 17.41 6.32
C THR A 148 7.16 16.60 6.24
N THR A 149 6.09 17.07 6.90
CA THR A 149 4.77 16.46 6.80
C THR A 149 4.27 16.47 5.36
N GLU A 150 4.58 17.55 4.62
CA GLU A 150 4.24 17.69 3.21
C GLU A 150 4.97 16.64 2.36
N LEU A 151 6.29 16.49 2.51
CA LEU A 151 7.06 15.45 1.80
C LEU A 151 6.48 14.06 2.07
N LEU A 152 6.24 13.74 3.34
CA LEU A 152 5.64 12.46 3.71
C LEU A 152 4.25 12.28 3.11
N GLY A 153 3.39 13.30 3.15
CA GLY A 153 2.05 13.28 2.57
C GLY A 153 2.09 13.02 1.07
N ASN A 154 2.97 13.73 0.34
CA ASN A 154 3.14 13.57 -1.10
C ASN A 154 3.68 12.18 -1.46
N MET A 155 4.63 11.66 -0.67
CA MET A 155 5.27 10.36 -0.94
C MET A 155 4.41 9.16 -0.58
N THR A 156 3.55 9.27 0.39
CA THR A 156 2.69 8.16 0.80
C THR A 156 1.26 8.30 0.31
N GLY A 157 0.87 9.51 -0.08
CA GLY A 157 -0.51 9.87 -0.38
C GLY A 157 -1.41 10.00 0.86
N PHE A 158 -0.84 9.87 2.08
CA PHE A 158 -1.60 9.82 3.34
C PHE A 158 -0.92 10.60 4.47
N TYR A 159 -1.40 11.79 4.77
CA TYR A 159 -0.86 12.60 5.87
C TYR A 159 -1.02 11.90 7.24
N ASP A 160 -2.16 11.25 7.50
CA ASP A 160 -2.44 10.58 8.76
C ASP A 160 -1.60 9.32 8.97
N LEU A 161 -1.38 8.53 7.91
CA LEU A 161 -0.52 7.35 7.94
C LEU A 161 0.93 7.71 8.25
N CYS A 162 1.42 8.82 7.71
CA CYS A 162 2.77 9.28 7.96
C CYS A 162 3.00 9.64 9.42
N LEU A 163 2.02 10.27 10.06
CA LEU A 163 2.09 10.58 11.49
C LEU A 163 2.09 9.32 12.34
N SER A 164 1.34 8.29 11.97
CA SER A 164 1.32 7.00 12.69
C SER A 164 2.61 6.21 12.51
N CYS A 165 3.24 6.27 11.33
CA CYS A 165 4.53 5.64 11.05
C CYS A 165 5.70 6.33 11.77
N VAL A 166 5.65 7.66 11.89
CA VAL A 166 6.61 8.46 12.66
C VAL A 166 6.43 8.21 14.17
N ARG A 167 5.19 8.13 14.62
CA ARG A 167 4.86 7.73 15.99
C ARG A 167 5.00 6.22 16.07
N LYS A 168 5.96 5.75 16.87
CA LYS A 168 6.13 4.32 17.15
C LYS A 168 4.78 3.69 17.47
N THR A 169 4.33 2.72 16.68
CA THR A 169 3.25 1.84 17.12
C THR A 169 3.79 1.03 18.29
N PRO A 170 3.26 1.23 19.51
CA PRO A 170 3.80 0.55 20.69
C PRO A 170 3.76 -0.98 20.46
N GLY A 171 4.87 -1.65 20.75
CA GLY A 171 4.96 -3.11 20.68
C GLY A 171 5.23 -3.72 19.29
N VAL A 172 5.25 -2.94 18.19
CA VAL A 172 5.58 -3.45 16.85
C VAL A 172 7.06 -3.20 16.53
N VAL A 173 7.81 -4.29 16.38
CA VAL A 173 9.26 -4.25 16.08
C VAL A 173 9.55 -5.11 14.85
N VAL A 174 9.76 -4.49 13.69
CA VAL A 174 10.25 -5.20 12.51
C VAL A 174 11.73 -5.55 12.71
N PRO A 175 12.16 -6.80 12.43
CA PRO A 175 13.56 -7.20 12.55
C PRO A 175 14.52 -6.25 11.84
N ALA A 176 15.64 -5.95 12.47
CA ALA A 176 16.62 -4.98 11.96
C ALA A 176 17.11 -5.31 10.54
N GLU A 177 17.27 -6.60 10.23
CA GLU A 177 17.68 -7.05 8.89
C GLU A 177 16.61 -6.73 7.83
N LEU A 178 15.32 -6.99 8.12
CA LEU A 178 14.22 -6.64 7.21
C LEU A 178 14.13 -5.13 7.01
N ASN A 179 14.20 -4.36 8.09
CA ASN A 179 14.22 -2.90 8.01
C ASN A 179 15.39 -2.39 7.15
N ARG A 180 16.57 -3.00 7.29
CA ARG A 180 17.73 -2.65 6.47
C ARG A 180 17.47 -2.94 5.00
N LYS A 181 16.97 -4.14 4.65
CA LYS A 181 16.67 -4.51 3.26
C LYS A 181 15.66 -3.55 2.62
N VAL A 182 14.56 -3.25 3.31
CA VAL A 182 13.56 -2.29 2.83
C VAL A 182 14.18 -0.90 2.67
N ARG A 183 14.94 -0.42 3.66
CA ARG A 183 15.65 0.86 3.57
C ARG A 183 16.57 0.92 2.35
N ASP A 184 17.42 -0.09 2.18
CA ASP A 184 18.42 -0.12 1.11
C ASP A 184 17.75 -0.22 -0.27
N GLN A 185 16.57 -0.84 -0.36
CA GLN A 185 15.76 -0.94 -1.57
C GLN A 185 15.15 0.43 -1.98
N PHE A 186 14.69 1.24 -1.02
CA PHE A 186 14.14 2.57 -1.28
C PHE A 186 15.20 3.67 -1.37
N TYR A 187 16.39 3.45 -0.84
CA TYR A 187 17.43 4.48 -0.76
C TYR A 187 17.79 5.13 -2.10
N PRO A 188 18.00 4.38 -3.22
CA PRO A 188 18.32 4.98 -4.51
C PRO A 188 17.23 5.93 -5.02
N TYR A 189 15.95 5.61 -4.81
CA TYR A 189 14.84 6.47 -5.19
C TYR A 189 14.88 7.81 -4.45
N PHE A 190 15.11 7.79 -3.13
CA PHE A 190 15.19 9.03 -2.35
C PHE A 190 16.46 9.82 -2.61
N GLN A 191 17.55 9.15 -2.92
CA GLN A 191 18.80 9.82 -3.32
C GLN A 191 18.60 10.57 -4.64
N ASN A 192 17.99 9.96 -5.64
CA ASN A 192 17.65 10.60 -6.89
C ASN A 192 16.71 11.80 -6.69
N LEU A 193 15.71 11.66 -5.83
CA LEU A 193 14.80 12.74 -5.49
C LEU A 193 15.54 13.92 -4.81
N PHE A 194 16.47 13.64 -3.91
CA PHE A 194 17.30 14.66 -3.27
C PHE A 194 18.17 15.41 -4.29
N GLU A 195 18.84 14.68 -5.18
CA GLU A 195 19.67 15.30 -6.25
C GLU A 195 18.81 16.15 -7.19
N PHE A 196 17.62 15.67 -7.54
CA PHE A 196 16.65 16.43 -8.33
C PHE A 196 16.24 17.74 -7.63
N GLN A 197 15.87 17.68 -6.34
CA GLN A 197 15.50 18.89 -5.58
C GLN A 197 16.66 19.88 -5.46
N ARG A 198 17.88 19.37 -5.25
CA ARG A 198 19.09 20.19 -5.21
C ARG A 198 19.33 20.89 -6.53
N PHE A 199 19.16 20.18 -7.64
CA PHE A 199 19.33 20.72 -8.98
C PHE A 199 18.25 21.77 -9.32
N ALA A 200 16.99 21.48 -9.00
CA ALA A 200 15.86 22.38 -9.22
C ALA A 200 15.99 23.68 -8.42
N SER A 201 16.52 23.62 -7.18
CA SER A 201 16.76 24.81 -6.36
C SER A 201 17.95 25.66 -6.80
N GLN A 202 18.81 25.15 -7.68
CA GLN A 202 19.98 25.87 -8.22
C GLN A 202 19.73 26.52 -9.60
N LYS A 203 18.62 26.14 -10.27
CA LYS A 203 18.28 26.69 -11.58
C LYS A 203 17.06 27.58 -11.55
N ASP A 204 17.09 28.63 -12.34
CA ASP A 204 15.99 29.55 -12.58
C ASP A 204 14.74 28.84 -13.11
N THR A 205 13.56 29.37 -12.79
CA THR A 205 12.24 28.77 -13.03
C THR A 205 11.94 28.35 -14.49
N SER A 206 12.69 28.81 -15.47
CA SER A 206 12.54 28.40 -16.88
C SER A 206 12.94 26.94 -17.16
N ALA A 207 13.83 26.37 -16.37
CA ALA A 207 14.27 24.99 -16.53
C ALA A 207 13.32 23.96 -15.85
N LEU A 208 12.42 24.42 -14.98
CA LEU A 208 11.44 23.56 -14.32
C LEU A 208 10.32 23.10 -15.27
N ALA A 209 10.01 23.89 -16.30
CA ALA A 209 9.01 23.52 -17.31
C ALA A 209 9.48 22.34 -18.19
N ASP A 210 10.77 22.28 -18.51
CA ASP A 210 11.35 21.19 -19.31
C ASP A 210 11.45 19.88 -18.52
N LEU A 211 11.56 19.94 -17.19
CA LEU A 211 11.68 18.78 -16.32
C LEU A 211 10.35 18.14 -15.99
N GLY A 212 9.24 18.88 -15.97
CA GLY A 212 7.89 18.34 -15.89
C GLY A 212 7.62 17.36 -17.04
N THR A 213 8.00 17.73 -18.24
CA THR A 213 7.89 16.91 -19.45
C THR A 213 8.76 15.65 -19.39
N TYR A 214 9.89 15.69 -18.67
CA TYR A 214 10.81 14.55 -18.52
C TYR A 214 10.25 13.51 -17.53
N MET A 215 9.59 13.94 -16.46
CA MET A 215 9.00 13.03 -15.46
C MET A 215 7.74 12.35 -15.99
N ASP A 216 6.94 13.03 -16.80
CA ASP A 216 5.73 12.45 -17.43
C ASP A 216 6.05 11.33 -18.43
N ASN A 217 7.25 11.31 -19.01
CA ASN A 217 7.70 10.26 -19.92
C ASN A 217 8.25 8.99 -19.23
N TYR A 218 8.37 8.99 -17.91
CA TYR A 218 8.80 7.80 -17.13
C TYR A 218 7.65 7.10 -16.39
N VAL A 219 6.41 7.52 -16.63
CA VAL A 219 5.18 6.97 -15.99
C VAL A 219 4.31 6.17 -16.97
N GLU A 220 4.82 5.87 -18.18
CA GLU A 220 4.18 4.91 -19.09
C GLU A 220 4.70 3.47 -18.90
#